data_1a139975b90008917895a9474b62aa91
#
_entry.id   1a139975b90008917895a9474b62aa91
#
_cell.length_a   1.000
_cell.length_b   1.000
_cell.length_c   1.000
_cell.angle_alpha   90.00
_cell.angle_beta   90.00
_cell.angle_gamma   90.00
#
_symmetry.space_group_name_H-M   'P 1'
#
loop_
_entity.id
_entity.type
_entity.pdbx_description
1 polymer ?
#
loop_
_entity_poly.entity_id
_entity_poly.type
_entity_poly.pdbx_seq_one_letter_code
_entity_poly.pdbx_strand_id
1 'polypeptide(L)'
;MKRVLIVNNNMHIGGVQKALVNLLHEIHGDYEVTLLLFYAGGELCVEIPEDVQVITARSPFRYWGMTRHDAVGLKDRLARTFWAAATRLLGRGAVLRLAYPLQKKLGDYDAAVSYLHSGPLRTFYGGCNEFVLHCVRAKKKVTLLHCDFEKIHAASPYNMQVYQQFDRIAACSTGC
;
A
#
# COMPACT_ATOMS: atom_id res chain seq x y z
N MET A 1 -0.73 -4.46 24.24
CA MET A 1 0.19 -3.90 23.20
C MET A 1 -0.58 -2.92 22.32
N LYS A 2 0.10 -1.96 21.68
CA LYS A 2 -0.55 -1.08 20.67
C LYS A 2 -0.72 -1.85 19.37
N ARG A 3 -1.87 -1.66 18.72
CA ARG A 3 -2.21 -2.32 17.45
C ARG A 3 -1.79 -1.45 16.27
N VAL A 4 -0.93 -1.97 15.42
CA VAL A 4 -0.39 -1.27 14.26
C VAL A 4 -0.78 -2.02 12.98
N LEU A 5 -1.40 -1.29 12.04
CA LEU A 5 -1.63 -1.80 10.69
C LEU A 5 -0.58 -1.21 9.74
N ILE A 6 0.12 -2.06 9.02
CA ILE A 6 1.01 -1.65 7.93
C ILE A 6 0.39 -2.10 6.61
N VAL A 7 0.30 -1.19 5.63
CA VAL A 7 -0.28 -1.46 4.31
C VAL A 7 0.79 -1.37 3.24
N ASN A 8 0.97 -2.47 2.51
CA ASN A 8 1.87 -2.54 1.37
C ASN A 8 1.18 -3.26 0.18
N ASN A 9 1.76 -3.16 -1.02
CA ASN A 9 1.15 -3.78 -2.20
C ASN A 9 1.40 -5.29 -2.29
N ASN A 10 2.65 -5.73 -2.15
CA ASN A 10 3.10 -7.13 -2.22
C ASN A 10 4.47 -7.29 -1.56
N MET A 11 5.01 -8.50 -1.57
CA MET A 11 6.33 -8.84 -1.00
C MET A 11 7.32 -9.39 -2.05
N HIS A 12 7.21 -8.95 -3.32
CA HIS A 12 8.24 -9.24 -4.32
C HIS A 12 9.56 -8.56 -3.96
N ILE A 13 10.67 -9.13 -4.43
CA ILE A 13 12.02 -8.60 -4.14
C ILE A 13 12.14 -7.16 -4.61
N GLY A 14 12.44 -6.27 -3.68
CA GLY A 14 12.63 -4.83 -3.91
C GLY A 14 13.11 -4.12 -2.65
N GLY A 15 13.72 -2.95 -2.82
CA GLY A 15 14.28 -2.19 -1.69
C GLY A 15 13.24 -1.82 -0.63
N VAL A 16 12.04 -1.42 -1.04
CA VAL A 16 10.94 -1.08 -0.13
C VAL A 16 10.48 -2.30 0.67
N GLN A 17 10.31 -3.45 0.00
CA GLN A 17 9.87 -4.68 0.64
C GLN A 17 10.93 -5.25 1.58
N LYS A 18 12.23 -5.16 1.22
CA LYS A 18 13.30 -5.60 2.11
C LYS A 18 13.40 -4.70 3.35
N ALA A 19 13.25 -3.38 3.18
CA ALA A 19 13.18 -2.46 4.31
C ALA A 19 11.93 -2.72 5.19
N LEU A 20 10.81 -3.14 4.59
CA LEU A 20 9.63 -3.55 5.35
C LEU A 20 9.90 -4.79 6.19
N VAL A 21 10.53 -5.82 5.62
CA VAL A 21 10.92 -7.03 6.38
C VAL A 21 11.79 -6.64 7.58
N ASN A 22 12.81 -5.83 7.38
CA ASN A 22 13.69 -5.36 8.47
C ASN A 22 12.89 -4.62 9.55
N LEU A 23 11.98 -3.71 9.15
CA LEU A 23 11.10 -3.00 10.09
C LEU A 23 10.24 -3.99 10.88
N LEU A 24 9.64 -5.00 10.23
CA LEU A 24 8.82 -5.99 10.90
C LEU A 24 9.62 -6.76 11.96
N HIS A 25 10.86 -7.15 11.65
CA HIS A 25 11.75 -7.80 12.62
C HIS A 25 12.15 -6.92 13.80
N GLU A 26 12.19 -5.60 13.64
CA GLU A 26 12.49 -4.66 14.72
C GLU A 26 11.30 -4.42 15.65
N ILE A 27 10.07 -4.45 15.12
CA ILE A 27 8.89 -4.02 15.90
C ILE A 27 7.97 -5.17 16.34
N HIS A 28 8.13 -6.37 15.79
CA HIS A 28 7.36 -7.52 16.25
C HIS A 28 7.70 -7.81 17.72
N GLY A 29 6.73 -8.31 18.48
CA GLY A 29 6.94 -8.47 19.93
C GLY A 29 6.66 -7.21 20.77
N ASP A 30 6.95 -6.00 20.28
CA ASP A 30 6.63 -4.72 20.95
C ASP A 30 5.21 -4.23 20.60
N TYR A 31 4.73 -4.56 19.42
CA TYR A 31 3.44 -4.17 18.87
C TYR A 31 2.65 -5.37 18.38
N GLU A 32 1.31 -5.28 18.44
CA GLU A 32 0.42 -6.21 17.73
C GLU A 32 0.36 -5.75 16.27
N VAL A 33 1.20 -6.35 15.41
CA VAL A 33 1.37 -5.92 14.02
C VAL A 33 0.44 -6.71 13.11
N THR A 34 -0.35 -5.98 12.31
CA THR A 34 -1.08 -6.53 11.17
C THR A 34 -0.46 -5.98 9.89
N LEU A 35 0.01 -6.86 9.01
CA LEU A 35 0.46 -6.50 7.67
C LEU A 35 -0.66 -6.76 6.67
N LEU A 36 -1.19 -5.70 6.06
CA LEU A 36 -2.14 -5.83 4.95
C LEU A 36 -1.39 -5.72 3.62
N LEU A 37 -1.52 -6.76 2.82
CA LEU A 37 -1.02 -6.79 1.45
C LEU A 37 -2.18 -6.67 0.48
N PHE A 38 -2.03 -5.88 -0.57
CA PHE A 38 -3.00 -5.89 -1.65
C PHE A 38 -3.01 -7.25 -2.33
N TYR A 39 -1.84 -7.82 -2.53
CA TYR A 39 -1.66 -9.18 -3.02
C TYR A 39 -0.63 -9.91 -2.14
N ALA A 40 -1.03 -11.02 -1.51
CA ALA A 40 -0.15 -11.85 -0.70
C ALA A 40 0.71 -12.75 -1.60
N GLY A 41 1.70 -12.16 -2.23
CA GLY A 41 2.66 -12.84 -3.09
C GLY A 41 3.99 -12.09 -3.11
N GLY A 42 5.01 -12.81 -3.50
CA GLY A 42 6.39 -12.36 -3.54
C GLY A 42 7.31 -13.19 -2.67
N GLU A 43 8.57 -13.21 -3.03
CA GLU A 43 9.60 -14.08 -2.46
C GLU A 43 9.90 -13.75 -0.99
N LEU A 44 9.69 -12.49 -0.59
CA LEU A 44 9.94 -12.02 0.78
C LEU A 44 8.81 -12.35 1.77
N CYS A 45 7.71 -13.00 1.33
CA CYS A 45 6.67 -13.44 2.24
C CYS A 45 7.18 -14.41 3.31
N VAL A 46 8.16 -15.23 2.98
CA VAL A 46 8.75 -16.22 3.91
C VAL A 46 9.64 -15.59 4.98
N GLU A 47 10.02 -14.33 4.81
CA GLU A 47 10.84 -13.59 5.77
C GLU A 47 10.01 -12.78 6.77
N ILE A 48 8.67 -12.81 6.67
CA ILE A 48 7.78 -12.12 7.62
C ILE A 48 7.80 -12.87 8.96
N PRO A 49 8.00 -12.18 10.12
CA PRO A 49 7.93 -12.83 11.43
C PRO A 49 6.58 -13.55 11.65
N GLU A 50 6.62 -14.72 12.30
CA GLU A 50 5.46 -15.59 12.47
C GLU A 50 4.32 -14.97 13.30
N ASP A 51 4.63 -14.07 14.21
CA ASP A 51 3.67 -13.35 15.04
C ASP A 51 3.02 -12.13 14.36
N VAL A 52 3.48 -11.76 13.16
CA VAL A 52 2.86 -10.72 12.34
C VAL A 52 1.63 -11.29 11.63
N GLN A 53 0.46 -10.75 11.95
CA GLN A 53 -0.77 -11.15 11.27
C GLN A 53 -0.80 -10.63 9.82
N VAL A 54 -0.74 -11.52 8.83
CA VAL A 54 -0.85 -11.13 7.41
C VAL A 54 -2.30 -11.26 6.95
N ILE A 55 -2.84 -10.17 6.39
CA ILE A 55 -4.18 -10.14 5.78
C ILE A 55 -4.11 -9.55 4.37
N THR A 56 -5.13 -9.82 3.55
CA THR A 56 -5.19 -9.33 2.17
C THR A 56 -6.34 -8.38 1.94
N ALA A 57 -6.13 -7.40 1.06
CA ALA A 57 -7.19 -6.52 0.60
C ALA A 57 -8.18 -7.30 -0.28
N ARG A 58 -9.45 -6.86 -0.26
CA ARG A 58 -10.48 -7.41 -1.17
C ARG A 58 -10.26 -6.93 -2.60
N SER A 59 -10.82 -7.67 -3.56
CA SER A 59 -10.97 -7.18 -4.93
C SER A 59 -11.79 -5.85 -4.91
N PRO A 60 -11.40 -4.81 -5.66
CA PRO A 60 -10.39 -4.86 -6.72
C PRO A 60 -8.96 -4.49 -6.29
N PHE A 61 -8.72 -4.10 -5.03
CA PHE A 61 -7.39 -3.66 -4.55
C PHE A 61 -6.28 -4.68 -4.81
N ARG A 62 -6.59 -5.98 -4.74
CA ARG A 62 -5.61 -7.04 -5.03
C ARG A 62 -4.89 -6.85 -6.37
N TYR A 63 -5.57 -6.29 -7.38
CA TYR A 63 -4.99 -6.09 -8.70
C TYR A 63 -3.90 -5.02 -8.73
N TRP A 64 -3.93 -4.03 -7.83
CA TRP A 64 -2.83 -3.07 -7.65
C TRP A 64 -1.59 -3.70 -7.02
N GLY A 65 -1.74 -4.79 -6.26
CA GLY A 65 -0.63 -5.55 -5.70
C GLY A 65 -0.04 -6.59 -6.65
N MET A 66 -0.84 -7.10 -7.60
CA MET A 66 -0.43 -8.14 -8.54
C MET A 66 0.50 -7.60 -9.63
N THR A 67 1.59 -8.29 -9.87
CA THR A 67 2.42 -8.11 -11.08
C THR A 67 1.73 -8.75 -12.29
N ARG A 68 2.31 -8.61 -13.49
CA ARG A 68 1.80 -9.33 -14.68
C ARG A 68 2.01 -10.84 -14.57
N HIS A 69 3.06 -11.26 -13.88
CA HIS A 69 3.39 -12.68 -13.67
C HIS A 69 2.44 -13.35 -12.69
N ASP A 70 1.96 -12.62 -11.67
CA ASP A 70 0.99 -13.13 -10.71
C ASP A 70 -0.39 -13.39 -11.32
N ALA A 71 -0.72 -12.70 -12.42
CA ALA A 71 -2.00 -12.84 -13.10
C ALA A 71 -2.00 -14.09 -14.02
N VAL A 72 -2.05 -15.29 -13.43
CA VAL A 72 -1.94 -16.57 -14.16
C VAL A 72 -3.22 -16.88 -14.95
N GLY A 73 -4.39 -16.68 -14.36
CA GLY A 73 -5.68 -17.00 -14.99
C GLY A 73 -6.19 -15.90 -15.93
N LEU A 74 -6.99 -16.28 -16.95
CA LEU A 74 -7.59 -15.33 -17.89
C LEU A 74 -8.42 -14.25 -17.18
N LYS A 75 -9.17 -14.64 -16.15
CA LYS A 75 -9.96 -13.71 -15.33
C LYS A 75 -9.09 -12.65 -14.67
N ASP A 76 -7.99 -13.04 -14.02
CA ASP A 76 -7.11 -12.10 -13.34
C ASP A 76 -6.35 -11.22 -14.34
N ARG A 77 -5.96 -11.76 -15.50
CA ARG A 77 -5.34 -10.98 -16.59
C ARG A 77 -6.29 -9.92 -17.13
N LEU A 78 -7.53 -10.26 -17.41
CA LEU A 78 -8.53 -9.33 -17.92
C LEU A 78 -8.88 -8.27 -16.86
N ALA A 79 -9.14 -8.67 -15.63
CA ALA A 79 -9.47 -7.75 -14.55
C ALA A 79 -8.31 -6.78 -14.27
N ARG A 80 -7.06 -7.29 -14.15
CA ARG A 80 -5.89 -6.45 -13.95
C ARG A 80 -5.67 -5.46 -15.11
N THR A 81 -5.84 -5.93 -16.35
CA THR A 81 -5.72 -5.08 -17.55
C THR A 81 -6.78 -4.00 -17.55
N PHE A 82 -8.02 -4.34 -17.22
CA PHE A 82 -9.12 -3.38 -17.10
C PHE A 82 -8.80 -2.28 -16.08
N TRP A 83 -8.39 -2.65 -14.85
CA TRP A 83 -8.06 -1.67 -13.80
C TRP A 83 -6.84 -0.83 -14.16
N ALA A 84 -5.84 -1.41 -14.83
CA ALA A 84 -4.67 -0.68 -15.32
C ALA A 84 -5.05 0.33 -16.42
N ALA A 85 -5.89 -0.06 -17.37
CA ALA A 85 -6.37 0.84 -18.42
C ALA A 85 -7.25 1.96 -17.84
N ALA A 86 -8.19 1.63 -16.94
CA ALA A 86 -9.00 2.62 -16.25
C ALA A 86 -8.14 3.64 -15.48
N THR A 87 -7.07 3.17 -14.79
CA THR A 87 -6.16 4.06 -14.07
C THR A 87 -5.40 4.99 -15.01
N ARG A 88 -4.98 4.50 -16.17
CA ARG A 88 -4.31 5.33 -17.20
C ARG A 88 -5.22 6.41 -17.76
N LEU A 89 -6.49 6.10 -17.97
CA LEU A 89 -7.46 7.02 -18.56
C LEU A 89 -7.99 8.03 -17.53
N LEU A 90 -8.43 7.55 -16.38
CA LEU A 90 -9.16 8.36 -15.39
C LEU A 90 -8.27 8.85 -14.22
N GLY A 91 -7.06 8.30 -14.09
CA GLY A 91 -6.19 8.53 -12.94
C GLY A 91 -6.54 7.64 -11.72
N ARG A 92 -5.54 7.35 -10.91
CA ARG A 92 -5.66 6.46 -9.73
C ARG A 92 -6.76 6.89 -8.78
N GLY A 93 -6.84 8.19 -8.46
CA GLY A 93 -7.81 8.69 -7.49
C GLY A 93 -9.26 8.46 -7.88
N ALA A 94 -9.62 8.67 -9.14
CA ALA A 94 -10.98 8.42 -9.64
C ALA A 94 -11.32 6.92 -9.56
N VAL A 95 -10.41 6.06 -9.99
CA VAL A 95 -10.63 4.61 -10.02
C VAL A 95 -10.71 4.03 -8.61
N LEU A 96 -9.86 4.47 -7.68
CA LEU A 96 -9.91 3.99 -6.30
C LEU A 96 -11.19 4.40 -5.57
N ARG A 97 -11.79 5.57 -5.90
CA ARG A 97 -13.10 5.95 -5.35
C ARG A 97 -14.19 4.92 -5.65
N LEU A 98 -14.13 4.27 -6.80
CA LEU A 98 -15.05 3.17 -7.15
C LEU A 98 -14.73 1.88 -6.38
N ALA A 99 -13.50 1.72 -5.92
CA ALA A 99 -13.03 0.55 -5.18
C ALA A 99 -13.35 0.59 -3.68
N TYR A 100 -13.39 1.78 -3.06
CA TYR A 100 -13.58 1.91 -1.61
C TYR A 100 -14.84 1.23 -1.08
N PRO A 101 -16.03 1.35 -1.70
CA PRO A 101 -17.24 0.69 -1.19
C PRO A 101 -17.16 -0.84 -1.17
N LEU A 102 -16.31 -1.42 -2.01
CA LEU A 102 -16.12 -2.87 -2.11
C LEU A 102 -15.19 -3.42 -1.02
N GLN A 103 -14.44 -2.54 -0.36
CA GLN A 103 -13.55 -2.88 0.74
C GLN A 103 -14.25 -2.67 2.07
N LYS A 104 -14.35 -3.74 2.88
CA LYS A 104 -14.80 -3.59 4.27
C LYS A 104 -13.80 -2.70 5.03
N LYS A 105 -14.32 -1.68 5.73
CA LYS A 105 -13.46 -0.84 6.57
C LYS A 105 -12.79 -1.69 7.66
N LEU A 106 -11.50 -1.50 7.79
CA LEU A 106 -10.70 -2.06 8.87
C LEU A 106 -10.65 -1.06 10.03
N GLY A 107 -10.68 -1.54 11.25
CA GLY A 107 -10.79 -0.62 12.39
C GLY A 107 -10.03 -1.04 13.62
N ASP A 108 -10.01 -0.06 14.55
CA ASP A 108 -9.51 -0.18 15.91
C ASP A 108 -7.99 -0.37 16.01
N TYR A 109 -7.24 0.33 15.14
CA TYR A 109 -5.78 0.43 15.21
C TYR A 109 -5.35 1.71 15.94
N ASP A 110 -4.26 1.62 16.71
CA ASP A 110 -3.62 2.80 17.30
C ASP A 110 -2.87 3.60 16.23
N ALA A 111 -2.24 2.89 15.28
CA ALA A 111 -1.62 3.51 14.12
C ALA A 111 -1.88 2.70 12.84
N ALA A 112 -2.01 3.41 11.71
CA ALA A 112 -2.03 2.81 10.38
C ALA A 112 -0.94 3.45 9.51
N VAL A 113 -0.11 2.62 8.93
CA VAL A 113 1.06 3.03 8.15
C VAL A 113 0.87 2.66 6.69
N SER A 114 0.88 3.65 5.80
CA SER A 114 1.04 3.40 4.37
C SER A 114 2.53 3.25 4.08
N TYR A 115 2.97 2.04 3.83
CA TYR A 115 4.40 1.76 3.67
C TYR A 115 4.90 2.05 2.25
N LEU A 116 4.04 1.96 1.23
CA LEU A 116 4.39 2.22 -0.15
C LEU A 116 4.03 3.65 -0.55
N HIS A 117 5.01 4.39 -1.07
CA HIS A 117 4.79 5.74 -1.62
C HIS A 117 3.89 5.73 -2.87
N SER A 118 3.29 6.89 -3.16
CA SER A 118 2.51 7.08 -4.38
C SER A 118 3.43 7.31 -5.59
N GLY A 119 3.13 6.66 -6.71
CA GLY A 119 3.72 6.98 -8.00
C GLY A 119 2.96 8.08 -8.76
N PRO A 120 3.32 8.34 -10.04
CA PRO A 120 2.58 9.24 -10.90
C PRO A 120 1.10 8.88 -10.99
N LEU A 121 0.22 9.89 -11.14
CA LEU A 121 -1.24 9.72 -10.99
C LEU A 121 -1.85 8.69 -11.95
N ARG A 122 -1.31 8.58 -13.15
CA ARG A 122 -1.83 7.69 -14.21
C ARG A 122 -1.09 6.36 -14.32
N THR A 123 -0.24 6.03 -13.34
CA THR A 123 0.42 4.72 -13.27
C THR A 123 -0.38 3.75 -12.41
N PHE A 124 -0.40 2.50 -12.82
CA PHE A 124 -1.03 1.41 -12.05
C PHE A 124 -0.06 0.94 -10.95
N TYR A 125 0.21 1.86 -10.01
CA TYR A 125 1.14 1.69 -8.90
C TYR A 125 0.69 2.54 -7.71
N GLY A 126 1.02 2.12 -6.47
CA GLY A 126 0.65 2.82 -5.24
C GLY A 126 -0.78 2.44 -4.80
N GLY A 127 -1.51 3.40 -4.27
CA GLY A 127 -2.87 3.19 -3.73
C GLY A 127 -2.91 2.86 -2.25
N CYS A 128 -1.76 2.57 -1.62
CA CYS A 128 -1.69 2.29 -0.18
C CYS A 128 -2.05 3.52 0.67
N ASN A 129 -1.65 4.72 0.22
CA ASN A 129 -2.02 5.97 0.88
C ASN A 129 -3.54 6.15 0.91
N GLU A 130 -4.17 6.06 -0.23
CA GLU A 130 -5.62 6.19 -0.36
C GLU A 130 -6.35 5.10 0.41
N PHE A 131 -5.83 3.86 0.42
CA PHE A 131 -6.39 2.76 1.20
C PHE A 131 -6.38 3.06 2.70
N VAL A 132 -5.23 3.51 3.24
CA VAL A 132 -5.12 3.89 4.66
C VAL A 132 -6.07 5.03 5.01
N LEU A 133 -6.18 6.04 4.14
CA LEU A 133 -7.05 7.19 4.40
C LEU A 133 -8.54 6.82 4.39
N HIS A 134 -8.98 6.00 3.45
CA HIS A 134 -10.40 5.77 3.19
C HIS A 134 -10.94 4.44 3.71
N CYS A 135 -10.10 3.41 3.83
CA CYS A 135 -10.52 2.07 4.21
C CYS A 135 -10.11 1.66 5.63
N VAL A 136 -9.32 2.48 6.35
CA VAL A 136 -8.82 2.17 7.69
C VAL A 136 -9.27 3.21 8.71
N ARG A 137 -9.72 2.73 9.88
CA ARG A 137 -9.89 3.54 11.09
C ARG A 137 -8.70 3.32 12.00
N ALA A 138 -7.97 4.38 12.30
CA ALA A 138 -6.85 4.38 13.22
C ALA A 138 -6.76 5.73 13.94
N LYS A 139 -6.17 5.75 15.14
CA LYS A 139 -5.96 6.99 15.92
C LYS A 139 -4.93 7.90 15.25
N LYS A 140 -3.92 7.29 14.58
CA LYS A 140 -2.87 7.98 13.83
C LYS A 140 -2.67 7.32 12.48
N LYS A 141 -2.48 8.14 11.45
CA LYS A 141 -2.17 7.70 10.09
C LYS A 141 -0.83 8.26 9.66
N VAL A 142 0.06 7.38 9.23
CA VAL A 142 1.43 7.72 8.83
C VAL A 142 1.68 7.20 7.41
N THR A 143 2.46 7.92 6.64
CA THR A 143 2.92 7.47 5.32
C THR A 143 4.42 7.59 5.19
N LEU A 144 5.04 6.68 4.42
CA LEU A 144 6.47 6.66 4.15
C LEU A 144 6.76 7.07 2.70
N LEU A 145 7.85 7.84 2.55
CA LEU A 145 8.48 8.16 1.27
C LEU A 145 9.79 7.40 1.17
N HIS A 146 9.94 6.56 0.15
CA HIS A 146 11.13 5.72 -0.09
C HIS A 146 11.98 6.20 -1.27
N CYS A 147 11.64 7.32 -1.87
CA CYS A 147 12.29 7.83 -3.08
C CYS A 147 12.16 9.34 -3.17
N ASP A 148 12.99 9.92 -4.03
CA ASP A 148 12.86 11.32 -4.42
C ASP A 148 11.55 11.51 -5.21
N PHE A 149 10.60 12.18 -4.55
CA PHE A 149 9.23 12.33 -5.00
C PHE A 149 9.10 13.14 -6.29
N GLU A 150 10.01 14.10 -6.50
CA GLU A 150 10.06 14.90 -7.71
C GLU A 150 10.66 14.10 -8.88
N LYS A 151 11.77 13.38 -8.66
CA LYS A 151 12.42 12.59 -9.71
C LYS A 151 11.54 11.50 -10.28
N ILE A 152 10.65 10.92 -9.48
CA ILE A 152 9.69 9.91 -9.97
C ILE A 152 8.41 10.55 -10.54
N HIS A 153 8.35 11.87 -10.71
CA HIS A 153 7.18 12.61 -11.20
C HIS A 153 5.90 12.35 -10.41
N ALA A 154 6.02 12.11 -9.09
CA ALA A 154 4.89 11.88 -8.21
C ALA A 154 4.31 13.16 -7.59
N ALA A 155 4.96 14.31 -7.74
CA ALA A 155 4.56 15.61 -7.21
C ALA A 155 3.36 16.21 -7.99
N SER A 156 2.25 15.49 -8.02
CA SER A 156 1.00 16.01 -8.60
C SER A 156 0.14 16.69 -7.52
N PRO A 157 -0.73 17.67 -7.88
CA PRO A 157 -1.66 18.30 -6.92
C PRO A 157 -2.50 17.25 -6.16
N TYR A 158 -2.93 16.20 -6.84
CA TYR A 158 -3.67 15.11 -6.21
C TYR A 158 -2.85 14.38 -5.14
N ASN A 159 -1.62 13.99 -5.46
CA ASN A 159 -0.77 13.30 -4.50
C ASN A 159 -0.45 14.21 -3.30
N MET A 160 -0.17 15.49 -3.53
CA MET A 160 0.08 16.46 -2.45
C MET A 160 -1.12 16.55 -1.50
N GLN A 161 -2.35 16.64 -2.04
CA GLN A 161 -3.57 16.63 -1.22
C GLN A 161 -3.73 15.32 -0.43
N VAL A 162 -3.35 14.17 -1.01
CA VAL A 162 -3.39 12.88 -0.32
C VAL A 162 -2.40 12.87 0.85
N TYR A 163 -1.16 13.28 0.64
CA TYR A 163 -0.14 13.31 1.70
C TYR A 163 -0.49 14.26 2.85
N GLN A 164 -1.10 15.42 2.57
CA GLN A 164 -1.53 16.40 3.57
C GLN A 164 -2.58 15.86 4.57
N GLN A 165 -3.27 14.76 4.25
CA GLN A 165 -4.26 14.14 5.12
C GLN A 165 -3.66 13.20 6.18
N PHE A 166 -2.36 12.94 6.12
CA PHE A 166 -1.69 12.11 7.11
C PHE A 166 -1.23 12.91 8.32
N ASP A 167 -1.27 12.30 9.52
CA ASP A 167 -0.76 12.91 10.76
C ASP A 167 0.78 13.10 10.70
N ARG A 168 1.48 12.22 9.99
CA ARG A 168 2.94 12.27 9.80
C ARG A 168 3.33 11.71 8.43
N ILE A 169 4.36 12.30 7.87
CA ILE A 169 5.08 11.79 6.69
C ILE A 169 6.49 11.48 7.15
N ALA A 170 6.95 10.26 6.97
CA ALA A 170 8.32 9.85 7.22
C ALA A 170 9.04 9.65 5.89
N ALA A 171 10.28 10.12 5.82
CA ALA A 171 11.13 9.96 4.64
C ALA A 171 12.39 9.19 5.01
N CYS A 172 12.89 8.35 4.10
CA CYS A 172 14.11 7.56 4.34
C CYS A 172 15.39 8.39 4.32
N SER A 173 15.33 9.59 3.72
CA SER A 173 16.45 10.53 3.65
C SER A 173 15.96 11.97 3.45
N THR A 174 16.86 12.93 3.64
CA THR A 174 16.56 14.36 3.38
C THR A 174 16.36 14.69 1.89
N GLY A 175 16.67 13.76 0.99
CA GLY A 175 16.44 13.90 -0.45
C GLY A 175 15.13 13.26 -0.95
N CYS A 176 14.24 12.85 -0.04
CA CYS A 176 12.92 12.31 -0.39
C CYS A 176 11.85 13.39 -0.43
#